data_c65543ac95cea938aa7c17da30c93e58
#
_entry.id   c65543ac95cea938aa7c17da30c93e58
#
_cell.length_a   1.000
_cell.length_b   1.000
_cell.length_c   1.000
_cell.angle_alpha   90.00
_cell.angle_beta   90.00
_cell.angle_gamma   90.00
#
_symmetry.space_group_name_H-M   'P 1'
#
loop_
_entity.id
_entity.type
_entity.pdbx_description
1 polymer ?
#
loop_
_entity_poly.entity_id
_entity_poly.type
_entity_poly.pdbx_seq_one_letter_code
_entity_poly.pdbx_strand_id
1 'polypeptide(L)'
;MNNNLLQAVNFLVDKKKVEADVVFDALEMVLLTAYKKEMGSNAKTSISLDRTTGEYKIYEEKTVVEVIDPESENAINEITVENAKKISKDYEAGDMLRVDVTPKDFGRVAAQAAKQVLIQKLREAERGSIYEEFSGREGDIITGTVKWSESRTVFVDLGRVEGILPFAEQIEGETFQSNDKIKCLSLIHI
;
A
#
# COMPACT_ATOMS: atom_id res chain seq x y z
N MET A 1 -19.10 -3.47 -4.97
CA MET A 1 -17.71 -2.99 -5.01
C MET A 1 -16.73 -4.00 -4.43
N ASN A 2 -17.15 -4.79 -3.48
CA ASN A 2 -16.33 -5.69 -2.68
C ASN A 2 -15.71 -6.87 -3.45
N ASN A 3 -16.39 -7.40 -4.47
CA ASN A 3 -15.90 -8.56 -5.22
C ASN A 3 -14.60 -8.27 -6.01
N ASN A 4 -14.46 -7.07 -6.58
CA ASN A 4 -13.27 -6.68 -7.34
C ASN A 4 -12.04 -6.47 -6.45
N LEU A 5 -12.24 -5.99 -5.22
CA LEU A 5 -11.17 -5.81 -4.23
C LEU A 5 -10.61 -7.17 -3.81
N LEU A 6 -11.49 -8.09 -3.43
CA LEU A 6 -11.09 -9.45 -3.04
C LEU A 6 -10.42 -10.22 -4.17
N GLN A 7 -10.92 -10.09 -5.41
CA GLN A 7 -10.27 -10.70 -6.57
C GLN A 7 -8.86 -10.17 -6.79
N ALA A 8 -8.63 -8.86 -6.60
CA ALA A 8 -7.30 -8.26 -6.74
C ALA A 8 -6.37 -8.70 -5.60
N VAL A 9 -6.86 -8.80 -4.36
CA VAL A 9 -6.08 -9.34 -3.23
C VAL A 9 -5.71 -10.80 -3.49
N ASN A 10 -6.66 -11.64 -3.88
CA ASN A 10 -6.41 -13.05 -4.20
C ASN A 10 -5.42 -13.21 -5.34
N PHE A 11 -5.49 -12.35 -6.36
CA PHE A 11 -4.48 -12.34 -7.43
C PHE A 11 -3.07 -12.06 -6.91
N LEU A 12 -2.90 -11.11 -5.98
CA LEU A 12 -1.60 -10.83 -5.36
C LEU A 12 -1.09 -12.01 -4.53
N VAL A 13 -1.96 -12.64 -3.78
CA VAL A 13 -1.63 -13.82 -2.97
C VAL A 13 -1.23 -15.01 -3.85
N ASP A 14 -2.08 -15.36 -4.82
CA ASP A 14 -1.90 -16.57 -5.62
C ASP A 14 -0.76 -16.45 -6.64
N LYS A 15 -0.65 -15.31 -7.30
CA LYS A 15 0.28 -15.09 -8.42
C LYS A 15 1.60 -14.45 -8.02
N LYS A 16 1.58 -13.63 -6.99
CA LYS A 16 2.76 -12.85 -6.56
C LYS A 16 3.32 -13.29 -5.21
N LYS A 17 2.70 -14.30 -4.56
CA LYS A 17 3.11 -14.85 -3.25
C LYS A 17 3.22 -13.80 -2.14
N VAL A 18 2.41 -12.75 -2.22
CA VAL A 18 2.29 -11.74 -1.16
C VAL A 18 1.39 -12.32 -0.08
N GLU A 19 1.78 -12.19 1.18
CA GLU A 19 0.94 -12.63 2.30
C GLU A 19 -0.36 -11.81 2.36
N ALA A 20 -1.49 -12.49 2.49
CA ALA A 20 -2.81 -11.84 2.51
C ALA A 20 -2.91 -10.81 3.63
N ASP A 21 -2.38 -11.14 4.81
CA ASP A 21 -2.41 -10.26 5.98
C ASP A 21 -1.71 -8.93 5.72
N VAL A 22 -0.55 -8.96 5.08
CA VAL A 22 0.21 -7.75 4.70
C VAL A 22 -0.59 -6.84 3.75
N VAL A 23 -1.38 -7.44 2.85
CA VAL A 23 -2.22 -6.66 1.92
C VAL A 23 -3.41 -6.05 2.67
N PHE A 24 -4.08 -6.83 3.52
CA PHE A 24 -5.22 -6.34 4.31
C PHE A 24 -4.81 -5.26 5.30
N ASP A 25 -3.71 -5.43 6.03
CA ASP A 25 -3.20 -4.43 6.97
C ASP A 25 -2.84 -3.12 6.27
N ALA A 26 -2.23 -3.20 5.09
CA ALA A 26 -1.96 -2.02 4.27
C ALA A 26 -3.24 -1.33 3.78
N LEU A 27 -4.28 -2.09 3.43
CA LEU A 27 -5.59 -1.56 3.05
C LEU A 27 -6.25 -0.85 4.23
N GLU A 28 -6.27 -1.45 5.42
CA GLU A 28 -6.83 -0.84 6.63
C GLU A 28 -6.14 0.49 6.96
N MET A 29 -4.81 0.51 6.93
CA MET A 29 -4.03 1.72 7.21
C MET A 29 -4.34 2.87 6.23
N VAL A 30 -4.43 2.57 4.93
CA VAL A 30 -4.68 3.59 3.92
C VAL A 30 -6.13 4.05 3.94
N LEU A 31 -7.09 3.15 4.18
CA LEU A 31 -8.49 3.52 4.36
C LEU A 31 -8.68 4.43 5.57
N LEU A 32 -8.00 4.13 6.68
CA LEU A 32 -8.03 4.97 7.88
C LEU A 32 -7.42 6.35 7.63
N THR A 33 -6.30 6.40 6.91
CA THR A 33 -5.65 7.66 6.52
C THR A 33 -6.54 8.49 5.59
N ALA A 34 -7.18 7.85 4.63
CA ALA A 34 -8.12 8.49 3.71
C ALA A 34 -9.34 9.04 4.44
N TYR A 35 -9.88 8.29 5.42
CA TYR A 35 -10.98 8.74 6.26
C TYR A 35 -10.61 9.99 7.07
N LYS A 36 -9.48 9.95 7.77
CA LYS A 36 -8.99 11.10 8.55
C LYS A 36 -8.81 12.36 7.71
N LYS A 37 -8.27 12.18 6.50
CA LYS A 37 -8.07 13.29 5.55
C LYS A 37 -9.39 13.88 5.05
N GLU A 38 -10.35 13.03 4.72
CA GLU A 38 -11.65 13.45 4.18
C GLU A 38 -12.51 14.13 5.24
N MET A 39 -12.53 13.56 6.45
CA MET A 39 -13.37 14.08 7.55
C MET A 39 -12.69 15.17 8.35
N GLY A 40 -11.38 15.39 8.19
CA GLY A 40 -10.62 16.34 8.99
C GLY A 40 -10.60 15.98 10.49
N SER A 41 -10.87 14.72 10.82
CA SER A 41 -11.02 14.26 12.20
C SER A 41 -9.67 13.85 12.80
N ASN A 42 -9.36 14.41 13.97
CA ASN A 42 -8.24 13.98 14.82
C ASN A 42 -8.68 12.94 15.86
N ALA A 43 -9.91 12.45 15.79
CA ALA A 43 -10.41 11.45 16.71
C ALA A 43 -9.64 10.13 16.59
N LYS A 44 -9.60 9.39 17.69
CA LYS A 44 -9.04 8.03 17.71
C LYS A 44 -9.99 7.11 16.96
N THR A 45 -9.57 6.72 15.76
CA THR A 45 -10.37 5.91 14.85
C THR A 45 -9.69 4.58 14.58
N SER A 46 -10.49 3.53 14.49
CA SER A 46 -10.09 2.21 14.04
C SER A 46 -10.94 1.78 12.85
N ILE A 47 -10.40 0.88 12.03
CA ILE A 47 -11.12 0.30 10.90
C ILE A 47 -11.13 -1.22 11.07
N SER A 48 -12.20 -1.84 10.66
CA SER A 48 -12.32 -3.28 10.57
C SER A 48 -12.69 -3.64 9.13
N LEU A 49 -11.83 -4.41 8.48
CA LEU A 49 -12.04 -4.90 7.13
C LEU A 49 -12.34 -6.40 7.19
N ASP A 50 -13.52 -6.79 6.73
CA ASP A 50 -13.89 -8.20 6.61
C ASP A 50 -13.12 -8.83 5.44
N ARG A 51 -12.27 -9.78 5.74
CA ARG A 51 -11.40 -10.47 4.79
C ARG A 51 -12.16 -11.39 3.84
N THR A 52 -13.40 -11.75 4.17
CA THR A 52 -14.24 -12.64 3.37
C THR A 52 -15.16 -11.88 2.43
N THR A 53 -15.75 -10.79 2.92
CA THR A 53 -16.71 -9.99 2.14
C THR A 53 -16.07 -8.74 1.51
N GLY A 54 -14.92 -8.29 2.04
CA GLY A 54 -14.28 -7.04 1.66
C GLY A 54 -15.07 -5.80 2.13
N GLU A 55 -16.00 -5.98 3.06
CA GLU A 55 -16.71 -4.87 3.69
C GLU A 55 -15.86 -4.27 4.79
N TYR A 56 -15.91 -2.95 4.91
CA TYR A 56 -15.20 -2.23 5.95
C TYR A 56 -16.16 -1.45 6.82
N LYS A 57 -15.78 -1.30 8.08
CA LYS A 57 -16.46 -0.43 9.06
C LYS A 57 -15.43 0.41 9.76
N ILE A 58 -15.78 1.68 9.96
CA ILE A 58 -14.94 2.66 10.64
C ILE A 58 -15.58 2.97 11.98
N TYR A 59 -14.76 2.87 13.03
CA TYR A 59 -15.20 3.10 14.39
C TYR A 59 -14.40 4.26 15.00
N GLU A 60 -15.09 5.17 15.68
CA GLU A 60 -14.46 6.08 16.64
C GLU A 60 -14.39 5.39 17.99
N GLU A 61 -13.20 5.42 18.59
CA GLU A 61 -12.98 4.93 19.95
C GLU A 61 -13.11 6.10 20.92
N LYS A 62 -14.11 6.04 21.79
CA LYS A 62 -14.38 7.08 22.80
C LYS A 62 -14.28 6.47 24.19
N THR A 63 -13.63 7.19 25.09
CA THR A 63 -13.59 6.85 26.51
C THR A 63 -14.80 7.47 27.20
N VAL A 64 -15.52 6.66 27.96
CA VAL A 64 -16.67 7.12 28.73
C VAL A 64 -16.17 7.84 29.97
N VAL A 65 -16.57 9.13 30.15
CA VAL A 65 -16.18 9.98 31.26
C VAL A 65 -17.43 10.56 31.94
N GLU A 66 -17.33 10.93 33.20
CA GLU A 66 -18.43 11.59 33.89
C GLU A 66 -18.66 13.00 33.37
N VAL A 67 -17.58 13.75 33.17
CA VAL A 67 -17.60 15.12 32.65
C VAL A 67 -16.48 15.26 31.62
N ILE A 68 -16.80 15.87 30.47
CA ILE A 68 -15.80 16.19 29.45
C ILE A 68 -15.19 17.55 29.78
N ASP A 69 -13.87 17.62 29.87
CA ASP A 69 -13.14 18.87 29.96
C ASP A 69 -12.94 19.45 28.55
N PRO A 70 -13.59 20.56 28.17
CA PRO A 70 -13.48 21.11 26.82
C PRO A 70 -12.09 21.62 26.47
N GLU A 71 -11.22 21.87 27.44
CA GLU A 71 -9.84 22.30 27.22
C GLU A 71 -8.86 21.12 27.12
N SER A 72 -9.33 19.90 27.38
CA SER A 72 -8.53 18.70 27.25
C SER A 72 -8.27 18.35 25.77
N GLU A 73 -7.02 18.04 25.42
CA GLU A 73 -6.66 17.52 24.09
C GLU A 73 -7.42 16.23 23.73
N ASN A 74 -7.90 15.51 24.74
CA ASN A 74 -8.64 14.27 24.60
C ASN A 74 -10.16 14.44 24.50
N ALA A 75 -10.70 15.66 24.66
CA ALA A 75 -12.14 15.94 24.65
C ALA A 75 -12.86 15.34 23.42
N ILE A 76 -12.18 15.30 22.29
CA ILE A 76 -12.69 14.73 21.02
C ILE A 76 -12.90 13.21 21.11
N ASN A 77 -12.12 12.53 21.96
CA ASN A 77 -12.13 11.07 22.17
C ASN A 77 -12.91 10.69 23.44
N GLU A 78 -13.66 11.60 24.04
CA GLU A 78 -14.43 11.37 25.24
C GLU A 78 -15.93 11.45 24.95
N ILE A 79 -16.72 10.75 25.75
CA ILE A 79 -18.18 10.76 25.71
C ILE A 79 -18.70 10.71 27.14
N THR A 80 -19.74 11.48 27.47
CA THR A 80 -20.34 11.44 28.81
C THR A 80 -21.08 10.13 29.03
N VAL A 81 -21.12 9.65 30.28
CA VAL A 81 -21.87 8.48 30.70
C VAL A 81 -23.33 8.55 30.25
N GLU A 82 -23.95 9.75 30.31
CA GLU A 82 -25.33 9.95 29.88
C GLU A 82 -25.53 9.66 28.39
N ASN A 83 -24.57 10.08 27.54
CA ASN A 83 -24.63 9.82 26.10
C ASN A 83 -24.26 8.39 25.75
N ALA A 84 -23.31 7.78 26.47
CA ALA A 84 -22.96 6.38 26.33
C ALA A 84 -24.15 5.46 26.69
N LYS A 85 -24.90 5.77 27.75
CA LYS A 85 -26.09 5.03 28.15
C LYS A 85 -27.27 5.10 27.18
N LYS A 86 -27.28 6.06 26.26
CA LYS A 86 -28.27 6.09 25.15
C LYS A 86 -27.99 5.02 24.12
N ILE A 87 -26.74 4.54 24.03
CA ILE A 87 -26.31 3.50 23.09
C ILE A 87 -26.47 2.12 23.75
N SER A 88 -25.96 1.94 24.97
CA SER A 88 -26.20 0.76 25.79
C SER A 88 -26.21 1.13 27.27
N LYS A 89 -27.10 0.48 28.06
CA LYS A 89 -27.29 0.78 29.47
C LYS A 89 -26.12 0.33 30.37
N ASP A 90 -25.23 -0.50 29.85
CA ASP A 90 -24.18 -1.18 30.61
C ASP A 90 -22.87 -0.39 30.71
N TYR A 91 -22.77 0.78 30.06
CA TYR A 91 -21.54 1.58 30.07
C TYR A 91 -21.38 2.36 31.38
N GLU A 92 -20.17 2.26 31.94
CA GLU A 92 -19.71 2.99 33.12
C GLU A 92 -18.54 3.93 32.78
N ALA A 93 -18.22 4.84 33.69
CA ALA A 93 -17.07 5.72 33.54
C ALA A 93 -15.77 4.91 33.49
N GLY A 94 -14.92 5.14 32.48
CA GLY A 94 -13.69 4.41 32.21
C GLY A 94 -13.82 3.37 31.08
N ASP A 95 -15.03 3.05 30.65
CA ASP A 95 -15.23 2.11 29.55
C ASP A 95 -14.82 2.70 28.20
N MET A 96 -14.45 1.83 27.26
CA MET A 96 -14.21 2.19 25.86
C MET A 96 -15.43 1.86 24.99
N LEU A 97 -15.98 2.90 24.37
CA LEU A 97 -17.08 2.78 23.43
C LEU A 97 -16.57 2.88 21.99
N ARG A 98 -16.98 1.95 21.14
CA ARG A 98 -16.78 2.02 19.70
C ARG A 98 -18.07 2.43 19.01
N VAL A 99 -18.03 3.58 18.35
CA VAL A 99 -19.16 4.13 17.58
C VAL A 99 -18.90 3.90 16.09
N ASP A 100 -19.84 3.25 15.39
CA ASP A 100 -19.77 3.11 13.93
C ASP A 100 -20.04 4.48 13.29
N VAL A 101 -19.01 5.01 12.62
CA VAL A 101 -19.03 6.31 11.96
C VAL A 101 -18.80 6.17 10.45
N THR A 102 -19.03 4.99 9.90
CA THR A 102 -18.81 4.72 8.48
C THR A 102 -19.65 5.64 7.59
N PRO A 103 -19.06 6.56 6.83
CA PRO A 103 -19.83 7.47 6.00
C PRO A 103 -20.41 6.76 4.78
N LYS A 104 -21.65 7.08 4.43
CA LYS A 104 -22.35 6.44 3.28
C LYS A 104 -21.65 6.70 1.95
N ASP A 105 -21.03 7.87 1.79
CA ASP A 105 -20.39 8.30 0.55
C ASP A 105 -18.89 8.00 0.47
N PHE A 106 -18.31 7.38 1.52
CA PHE A 106 -16.88 7.07 1.57
C PHE A 106 -16.45 5.96 0.59
N GLY A 107 -17.39 5.21 0.04
CA GLY A 107 -17.10 4.08 -0.86
C GLY A 107 -16.25 4.44 -2.09
N ARG A 108 -16.37 5.65 -2.62
CA ARG A 108 -15.58 6.11 -3.77
C ARG A 108 -14.12 6.40 -3.37
N VAL A 109 -13.94 7.07 -2.24
CA VAL A 109 -12.61 7.37 -1.66
C VAL A 109 -11.90 6.08 -1.26
N ALA A 110 -12.61 5.18 -0.59
CA ALA A 110 -12.13 3.86 -0.23
C ALA A 110 -11.65 3.05 -1.44
N ALA A 111 -12.40 3.07 -2.54
CA ALA A 111 -12.02 2.37 -3.77
C ALA A 111 -10.75 2.92 -4.40
N GLN A 112 -10.58 4.23 -4.42
CA GLN A 112 -9.37 4.86 -4.95
C GLN A 112 -8.15 4.56 -4.06
N ALA A 113 -8.30 4.66 -2.75
CA ALA A 113 -7.26 4.35 -1.79
C ALA A 113 -6.83 2.88 -1.90
N ALA A 114 -7.78 1.95 -1.93
CA ALA A 114 -7.51 0.53 -2.10
C ALA A 114 -6.79 0.22 -3.43
N LYS A 115 -7.20 0.84 -4.53
CA LYS A 115 -6.54 0.69 -5.84
C LYS A 115 -5.06 1.10 -5.76
N GLN A 116 -4.74 2.20 -5.09
CA GLN A 116 -3.35 2.66 -4.95
C GLN A 116 -2.50 1.66 -4.17
N VAL A 117 -3.02 1.13 -3.04
CA VAL A 117 -2.33 0.11 -2.24
C VAL A 117 -2.06 -1.15 -3.06
N LEU A 118 -3.07 -1.63 -3.78
CA LEU A 118 -2.93 -2.84 -4.59
C LEU A 118 -1.88 -2.66 -5.70
N ILE A 119 -1.87 -1.51 -6.38
CA ILE A 119 -0.83 -1.20 -7.38
C ILE A 119 0.55 -1.13 -6.73
N GLN A 120 0.66 -0.51 -5.56
CA GLN A 120 1.93 -0.43 -4.84
C GLN A 120 2.42 -1.82 -4.44
N LYS A 121 1.57 -2.65 -3.82
CA LYS A 121 1.93 -4.02 -3.43
C LYS A 121 2.30 -4.90 -4.63
N LEU A 122 1.62 -4.72 -5.76
CA LEU A 122 1.97 -5.39 -7.01
C LEU A 122 3.40 -5.01 -7.47
N ARG A 123 3.72 -3.72 -7.48
CA ARG A 123 5.06 -3.24 -7.84
C ARG A 123 6.14 -3.74 -6.88
N GLU A 124 5.87 -3.72 -5.58
CA GLU A 124 6.80 -4.23 -4.55
C GLU A 124 7.08 -5.73 -4.79
N ALA A 125 6.04 -6.53 -5.02
CA ALA A 125 6.18 -7.95 -5.31
C ALA A 125 6.93 -8.23 -6.63
N GLU A 126 6.68 -7.44 -7.67
CA GLU A 126 7.41 -7.53 -8.93
C GLU A 126 8.89 -7.19 -8.77
N ARG A 127 9.20 -6.11 -8.04
CA ARG A 127 10.59 -5.74 -7.73
C ARG A 127 11.29 -6.83 -6.92
N GLY A 128 10.64 -7.39 -5.91
CA GLY A 128 11.18 -8.50 -5.12
C GLY A 128 11.50 -9.72 -6.00
N SER A 129 10.58 -10.11 -6.87
CA SER A 129 10.79 -11.24 -7.78
C SER A 129 11.93 -11.01 -8.79
N ILE A 130 12.07 -9.78 -9.30
CA ILE A 130 13.19 -9.39 -10.17
C ILE A 130 14.51 -9.43 -9.40
N TYR A 131 14.51 -8.86 -8.19
CA TYR A 131 15.69 -8.87 -7.34
C TYR A 131 16.16 -10.29 -7.00
N GLU A 132 15.27 -11.19 -6.62
CA GLU A 132 15.60 -12.61 -6.38
C GLU A 132 16.19 -13.30 -7.61
N GLU A 133 15.67 -13.01 -8.80
CA GLU A 133 16.15 -13.60 -10.05
C GLU A 133 17.56 -13.11 -10.42
N PHE A 134 17.84 -11.82 -10.20
CA PHE A 134 19.11 -11.22 -10.63
C PHE A 134 20.16 -11.17 -9.54
N SER A 135 19.81 -11.25 -8.25
CA SER A 135 20.78 -11.24 -7.14
C SER A 135 21.78 -12.41 -7.22
N GLY A 136 21.33 -13.56 -7.69
CA GLY A 136 22.19 -14.70 -7.94
C GLY A 136 23.09 -14.60 -9.18
N ARG A 137 22.90 -13.56 -9.99
CA ARG A 137 23.65 -13.33 -11.24
C ARG A 137 24.51 -12.07 -11.20
N GLU A 138 24.67 -11.46 -10.03
CA GLU A 138 25.58 -10.34 -9.87
C GLU A 138 27.01 -10.77 -10.16
N GLY A 139 27.70 -10.02 -11.02
CA GLY A 139 29.03 -10.38 -11.51
C GLY A 139 29.05 -11.34 -12.72
N ASP A 140 27.90 -11.84 -13.14
CA ASP A 140 27.82 -12.68 -14.34
C ASP A 140 27.73 -11.85 -15.61
N ILE A 141 28.21 -12.43 -16.72
CA ILE A 141 28.03 -11.87 -18.06
C ILE A 141 26.68 -12.29 -18.60
N ILE A 142 25.78 -11.32 -18.77
CA ILE A 142 24.46 -11.53 -19.33
C ILE A 142 24.36 -10.98 -20.75
N THR A 143 23.53 -11.61 -21.57
CA THR A 143 23.26 -11.14 -22.94
C THR A 143 21.92 -10.42 -22.95
N GLY A 144 21.91 -9.18 -23.44
CA GLY A 144 20.70 -8.41 -23.62
C GLY A 144 20.57 -7.86 -25.04
N THR A 145 19.41 -7.31 -25.36
CA THR A 145 19.15 -6.66 -26.65
C THR A 145 18.95 -5.16 -26.44
N VAL A 146 19.68 -4.34 -27.17
CA VAL A 146 19.54 -2.89 -27.12
C VAL A 146 18.14 -2.50 -27.61
N LYS A 147 17.38 -1.82 -26.76
CA LYS A 147 16.07 -1.27 -27.13
C LYS A 147 16.21 0.08 -27.80
N TRP A 148 16.85 0.99 -27.09
CA TRP A 148 17.02 2.39 -27.48
C TRP A 148 18.17 3.02 -26.71
N SER A 149 18.60 4.18 -27.18
CA SER A 149 19.65 4.95 -26.52
C SER A 149 19.20 6.40 -26.42
N GLU A 150 19.37 7.01 -25.25
CA GLU A 150 19.03 8.41 -24.97
C GLU A 150 20.08 9.06 -24.08
N SER A 151 20.51 10.28 -24.45
CA SER A 151 21.45 11.08 -23.63
C SER A 151 22.70 10.30 -23.22
N ARG A 152 23.27 9.48 -24.12
CA ARG A 152 24.41 8.60 -23.90
C ARG A 152 24.17 7.41 -22.96
N THR A 153 22.95 7.15 -22.59
CA THR A 153 22.56 5.95 -21.82
C THR A 153 21.93 4.94 -22.77
N VAL A 154 22.30 3.68 -22.65
CA VAL A 154 21.75 2.60 -23.46
C VAL A 154 20.82 1.77 -22.60
N PHE A 155 19.60 1.53 -23.09
CA PHE A 155 18.59 0.69 -22.44
C PHE A 155 18.60 -0.69 -23.09
N VAL A 156 18.79 -1.71 -22.26
CA VAL A 156 19.02 -3.09 -22.68
C VAL A 156 17.89 -3.97 -22.18
N ASP A 157 17.23 -4.64 -23.08
CA ASP A 157 16.21 -5.64 -22.76
C ASP A 157 16.87 -6.95 -22.29
N LEU A 158 16.60 -7.34 -21.06
CA LEU A 158 17.07 -8.60 -20.46
C LEU A 158 15.95 -9.66 -20.38
N GLY A 159 14.82 -9.40 -21.04
CA GLY A 159 13.65 -10.26 -21.13
C GLY A 159 12.55 -9.87 -20.12
N ARG A 160 12.80 -9.94 -18.83
CA ARG A 160 11.81 -9.57 -17.78
C ARG A 160 11.99 -8.14 -17.26
N VAL A 161 13.18 -7.61 -17.39
CA VAL A 161 13.56 -6.30 -16.88
C VAL A 161 14.39 -5.56 -17.91
N GLU A 162 14.36 -4.26 -17.85
CA GLU A 162 15.22 -3.38 -18.64
C GLU A 162 16.44 -2.99 -17.81
N GLY A 163 17.61 -3.28 -18.34
CA GLY A 163 18.88 -2.85 -17.78
C GLY A 163 19.30 -1.49 -18.33
N ILE A 164 20.07 -0.76 -17.55
CA ILE A 164 20.62 0.54 -17.91
C ILE A 164 22.13 0.39 -18.03
N LEU A 165 22.69 0.77 -19.19
CA LEU A 165 24.13 0.87 -19.41
C LEU A 165 24.52 2.34 -19.50
N PRO A 166 24.99 2.94 -18.39
CA PRO A 166 25.41 4.34 -18.35
C PRO A 166 26.63 4.58 -19.22
N PHE A 167 26.83 5.81 -19.70
CA PHE A 167 27.96 6.16 -20.54
C PHE A 167 29.32 5.83 -19.92
N ALA A 168 29.45 5.99 -18.60
CA ALA A 168 30.69 5.72 -17.89
C ALA A 168 31.12 4.24 -17.92
N GLU A 169 30.14 3.34 -18.14
CA GLU A 169 30.35 1.89 -18.19
C GLU A 169 30.37 1.32 -19.61
N GLN A 170 30.31 2.19 -20.62
CA GLN A 170 30.40 1.81 -22.03
C GLN A 170 31.87 1.80 -22.49
N ILE A 171 32.18 0.93 -23.43
CA ILE A 171 33.51 0.86 -24.04
C ILE A 171 33.66 2.02 -25.03
N GLU A 172 34.73 2.77 -24.93
CA GLU A 172 35.00 3.88 -25.83
C GLU A 172 35.08 3.40 -27.30
N GLY A 173 34.32 4.07 -28.16
CA GLY A 173 34.27 3.75 -29.60
C GLY A 173 33.19 2.74 -29.98
N GLU A 174 32.51 2.10 -29.04
CA GLU A 174 31.35 1.28 -29.35
C GLU A 174 30.12 2.13 -29.67
N THR A 175 29.36 1.70 -30.67
CA THR A 175 28.08 2.28 -31.07
C THR A 175 26.97 1.25 -30.88
N PHE A 176 25.88 1.65 -30.23
CA PHE A 176 24.77 0.76 -29.93
C PHE A 176 23.57 1.14 -30.80
N GLN A 177 23.14 0.22 -31.66
CA GLN A 177 21.92 0.37 -32.46
C GLN A 177 20.77 -0.42 -31.84
N SER A 178 19.55 0.03 -32.08
CA SER A 178 18.36 -0.71 -31.65
C SER A 178 18.36 -2.12 -32.25
N ASN A 179 18.06 -3.12 -31.42
CA ASN A 179 18.10 -4.57 -31.70
C ASN A 179 19.50 -5.22 -31.73
N ASP A 180 20.56 -4.49 -31.41
CA ASP A 180 21.87 -5.12 -31.24
C ASP A 180 21.88 -6.03 -30.00
N LYS A 181 22.54 -7.19 -30.14
CA LYS A 181 22.78 -8.08 -29.01
C LYS A 181 24.13 -7.75 -28.39
N ILE A 182 24.10 -7.38 -27.10
CA ILE A 182 25.29 -7.03 -26.34
C ILE A 182 25.47 -7.94 -25.13
N LYS A 183 26.72 -8.10 -24.71
CA LYS A 183 27.07 -8.78 -23.46
C LYS A 183 27.46 -7.76 -22.44
N CYS A 184 26.82 -7.80 -21.30
CA CYS A 184 27.07 -6.86 -20.21
C CYS A 184 27.38 -7.60 -18.91
N LEU A 185 28.18 -6.99 -18.06
CA LEU A 185 28.36 -7.44 -16.69
C LEU A 185 27.11 -7.04 -15.88
N SER A 186 26.51 -8.00 -15.21
CA SER A 186 25.35 -7.77 -14.35
C SER A 186 25.80 -7.16 -13.03
N LEU A 187 25.34 -5.96 -12.73
CA LEU A 187 25.49 -5.30 -11.45
C LEU A 187 24.11 -4.93 -10.91
N ILE A 188 23.91 -5.06 -9.58
CA ILE A 188 22.68 -4.63 -8.93
C ILE A 188 22.98 -3.33 -8.20
N HIS A 189 22.36 -2.25 -8.64
CA HIS A 189 22.30 -1.00 -7.88
C HIS A 189 20.93 -0.90 -7.20
N ILE A 190 20.95 -0.80 -5.90
CA ILE A 190 19.76 -0.59 -5.08
C ILE A 190 19.58 0.90 -4.81
#